data_209f8e72870d963cfeb75e4f05b571dd
#
_entry.id   209f8e72870d963cfeb75e4f05b571dd
#
_cell.length_a   1.000
_cell.length_b   1.000
_cell.length_c   1.000
_cell.angle_alpha   90.00
_cell.angle_beta   90.00
_cell.angle_gamma   90.00
#
_symmetry.space_group_name_H-M   'P 1'
#
loop_
_entity.id
_entity.type
_entity.pdbx_description
1 polymer ?
#
loop_
_entity_poly.entity_id
_entity_poly.type
_entity_poly.pdbx_seq_one_letter_code
_entity_poly.pdbx_strand_id
1 'polypeptide(L)'
;MKRKILLVDGYNMIAFWQETRQLFQKSELDAARNILLQKLSHYASFEGIEVICVFDAQYMPGVRQTYKEFNVQVVFTGEDETADDYIERLAAELNTPLHQVSVATSDLNEQWTVFAQGALRVSARELEKRVTVVKGNLNHAQRVVNDQKPPMRPLDHEVLRQLQEMMGDK
;
A
#
# COMPACT_ATOMS: atom_id res chain seq x y z
N MET A 1 16.13 8.01 15.38
CA MET A 1 15.56 7.06 14.43
C MET A 1 14.66 7.76 13.44
N LYS A 2 14.88 7.58 12.15
CA LYS A 2 14.05 8.23 11.13
C LYS A 2 12.74 7.48 10.98
N ARG A 3 11.65 8.22 10.85
CA ARG A 3 10.33 7.69 10.55
C ARG A 3 10.27 7.36 9.05
N LYS A 4 9.93 6.13 8.72
CA LYS A 4 9.87 5.68 7.32
C LYS A 4 8.47 5.88 6.78
N ILE A 5 8.37 6.55 5.63
CA ILE A 5 7.11 6.85 4.96
C ILE A 5 7.20 6.38 3.52
N LEU A 6 6.22 5.60 3.08
CA LEU A 6 6.12 5.14 1.70
C LEU A 6 4.92 5.83 1.04
N LEU A 7 5.20 6.59 -0.01
CA LEU A 7 4.17 7.19 -0.87
C LEU A 7 3.95 6.28 -2.06
N VAL A 8 2.70 5.93 -2.34
CA VAL A 8 2.36 4.95 -3.39
C VAL A 8 1.47 5.60 -4.42
N ASP A 9 1.85 5.51 -5.70
CA ASP A 9 1.00 5.87 -6.82
C ASP A 9 0.04 4.69 -7.06
N GLY A 10 -1.19 4.81 -6.53
CA GLY A 10 -2.11 3.67 -6.42
C GLY A 10 -2.49 3.05 -7.75
N TYR A 11 -2.94 3.85 -8.72
CA TYR A 11 -3.35 3.29 -10.02
C TYR A 11 -2.17 2.79 -10.83
N ASN A 12 -0.97 3.33 -10.63
CA ASN A 12 0.23 2.79 -11.24
C ASN A 12 0.50 1.37 -10.74
N MET A 13 0.40 1.14 -9.43
CA MET A 13 0.56 -0.20 -8.87
C MET A 13 -0.51 -1.15 -9.39
N ILE A 14 -1.76 -0.73 -9.38
CA ILE A 14 -2.90 -1.52 -9.86
C ILE A 14 -2.70 -1.95 -11.31
N ALA A 15 -2.20 -1.04 -12.15
CA ALA A 15 -1.99 -1.33 -13.58
C ALA A 15 -0.85 -2.33 -13.82
N PHE A 16 0.17 -2.34 -12.94
CA PHE A 16 1.36 -3.16 -13.15
C PHE A 16 1.37 -4.48 -12.38
N TRP A 17 0.67 -4.57 -11.25
CA TRP A 17 0.68 -5.79 -10.43
C TRP A 17 -0.16 -6.89 -11.07
N GLN A 18 0.34 -8.12 -11.04
CA GLN A 18 -0.32 -9.26 -11.65
C GLN A 18 -1.74 -9.47 -11.13
N GLU A 19 -1.92 -9.32 -9.82
CA GLU A 19 -3.20 -9.60 -9.17
C GLU A 19 -4.28 -8.57 -9.47
N THR A 20 -3.89 -7.34 -9.80
CA THR A 20 -4.83 -6.22 -10.01
C THR A 20 -4.94 -5.78 -11.46
N ARG A 21 -3.99 -6.16 -12.32
CA ARG A 21 -3.91 -5.69 -13.69
C ARG A 21 -5.17 -5.99 -14.51
N GLN A 22 -5.73 -7.19 -14.38
CA GLN A 22 -6.94 -7.56 -15.11
C GLN A 22 -8.16 -6.74 -14.64
N LEU A 23 -8.25 -6.50 -13.34
CA LEU A 23 -9.31 -5.66 -12.79
C LEU A 23 -9.22 -4.24 -13.30
N PHE A 24 -8.00 -3.71 -13.42
CA PHE A 24 -7.78 -2.40 -13.99
C PHE A 24 -8.25 -2.33 -15.45
N GLN A 25 -7.92 -3.35 -16.26
CA GLN A 25 -8.34 -3.42 -17.66
C GLN A 25 -9.85 -3.51 -17.83
N LYS A 26 -10.54 -4.16 -16.89
CA LYS A 26 -12.00 -4.29 -16.91
C LYS A 26 -12.72 -3.13 -16.23
N SER A 27 -11.99 -2.11 -15.82
CA SER A 27 -12.51 -0.96 -15.08
C SER A 27 -13.16 -1.32 -13.74
N GLU A 28 -12.79 -2.46 -13.16
CA GLU A 28 -13.25 -2.88 -11.84
C GLU A 28 -12.31 -2.28 -10.78
N LEU A 29 -12.34 -0.94 -10.69
CA LEU A 29 -11.36 -0.20 -9.89
C LEU A 29 -11.58 -0.33 -8.39
N ASP A 30 -12.82 -0.46 -7.94
CA ASP A 30 -13.11 -0.63 -6.51
C ASP A 30 -12.47 -1.90 -5.97
N ALA A 31 -12.63 -3.02 -6.69
CA ALA A 31 -12.03 -4.28 -6.31
C ALA A 31 -10.51 -4.20 -6.34
N ALA A 32 -9.95 -3.57 -7.36
CA ALA A 32 -8.50 -3.41 -7.51
C ALA A 32 -7.92 -2.57 -6.38
N ARG A 33 -8.56 -1.45 -6.04
CA ARG A 33 -8.11 -0.60 -4.92
C ARG A 33 -8.13 -1.37 -3.62
N ASN A 34 -9.18 -2.15 -3.38
CA ASN A 34 -9.33 -2.91 -2.15
C ASN A 34 -8.20 -3.94 -1.98
N ILE A 35 -7.86 -4.65 -3.05
CA ILE A 35 -6.74 -5.60 -3.04
C ILE A 35 -5.42 -4.89 -2.73
N LEU A 36 -5.17 -3.77 -3.40
CA LEU A 36 -3.95 -2.98 -3.19
C LEU A 36 -3.85 -2.52 -1.73
N LEU A 37 -4.92 -1.96 -1.20
CA LEU A 37 -4.92 -1.42 0.17
C LEU A 37 -4.74 -2.50 1.21
N GLN A 38 -5.32 -3.69 1.02
CA GLN A 38 -5.10 -4.81 1.93
C GLN A 38 -3.63 -5.23 1.94
N LYS A 39 -3.03 -5.35 0.76
CA LYS A 39 -1.61 -5.73 0.66
C LYS A 39 -0.70 -4.68 1.28
N LEU A 40 -0.97 -3.41 1.03
CA LEU A 40 -0.19 -2.32 1.62
C LEU A 40 -0.36 -2.28 3.14
N SER A 41 -1.55 -2.59 3.64
CA SER A 41 -1.81 -2.65 5.08
C SER A 41 -0.96 -3.71 5.77
N HIS A 42 -0.91 -4.90 5.20
CA HIS A 42 -0.07 -5.99 5.73
C HIS A 42 1.42 -5.60 5.70
N TYR A 43 1.85 -5.02 4.59
CA TYR A 43 3.22 -4.58 4.43
C TYR A 43 3.59 -3.49 5.45
N ALA A 44 2.71 -2.50 5.62
CA ALA A 44 2.93 -1.41 6.56
C ALA A 44 3.07 -1.93 7.99
N SER A 45 2.22 -2.86 8.39
CA SER A 45 2.26 -3.46 9.72
C SER A 45 3.52 -4.30 9.93
N PHE A 46 3.89 -5.10 8.94
CA PHE A 46 5.06 -5.97 9.02
C PHE A 46 6.36 -5.16 9.11
N GLU A 47 6.50 -4.14 8.27
CA GLU A 47 7.71 -3.31 8.22
C GLU A 47 7.73 -2.19 9.26
N GLY A 48 6.60 -1.91 9.89
CA GLY A 48 6.51 -0.81 10.86
C GLY A 48 6.68 0.56 10.21
N ILE A 49 6.10 0.77 9.02
CA ILE A 49 6.20 2.02 8.27
C ILE A 49 4.84 2.64 8.06
N GLU A 50 4.83 3.93 7.74
CA GLU A 50 3.62 4.61 7.29
C GLU A 50 3.48 4.49 5.79
N VAL A 51 2.28 4.21 5.33
CA VAL A 51 1.97 4.15 3.90
C VAL A 51 0.88 5.15 3.56
N ILE A 52 1.14 5.96 2.55
CA ILE A 52 0.17 6.92 2.00
C ILE A 52 -0.04 6.52 0.54
N CYS A 53 -1.24 6.06 0.21
CA CYS A 53 -1.61 5.64 -1.14
C CYS A 53 -2.42 6.75 -1.81
N VAL A 54 -1.95 7.22 -2.95
CA VAL A 54 -2.55 8.36 -3.67
C VAL A 54 -3.21 7.85 -4.95
N PHE A 55 -4.48 8.18 -5.11
CA PHE A 55 -5.25 7.85 -6.31
C PHE A 55 -5.62 9.12 -7.08
N ASP A 56 -5.37 9.08 -8.39
CA ASP A 56 -5.64 10.21 -9.28
C ASP A 56 -7.14 10.40 -9.51
N ALA A 57 -7.60 11.65 -9.44
CA ALA A 57 -9.01 12.00 -9.60
C ALA A 57 -9.58 11.68 -10.98
N GLN A 58 -8.74 11.52 -12.02
CA GLN A 58 -9.22 11.21 -13.36
C GLN A 58 -9.98 9.87 -13.42
N TYR A 59 -9.68 8.94 -12.50
CA TYR A 59 -10.34 7.63 -12.44
C TYR A 59 -11.52 7.61 -11.48
N MET A 60 -11.72 8.67 -10.71
CA MET A 60 -12.82 8.79 -9.76
C MET A 60 -13.13 10.28 -9.57
N PRO A 61 -13.84 10.89 -10.53
CA PRO A 61 -14.15 12.33 -10.46
C PRO A 61 -14.93 12.67 -9.19
N GLY A 62 -14.55 13.78 -8.58
CA GLY A 62 -15.19 14.24 -7.36
C GLY A 62 -14.34 15.19 -6.57
N VAL A 63 -14.74 15.41 -5.34
CA VAL A 63 -14.01 16.27 -4.41
C VAL A 63 -12.84 15.50 -3.83
N ARG A 64 -11.72 16.21 -3.64
CA ARG A 64 -10.55 15.62 -2.95
C ARG A 64 -11.00 14.98 -1.64
N GLN A 65 -10.56 13.75 -1.40
CA GLN A 65 -10.84 13.03 -0.17
C GLN A 65 -9.56 12.47 0.41
N THR A 66 -9.47 12.51 1.74
CA THR A 66 -8.38 11.87 2.48
C THR A 66 -9.00 11.11 3.63
N TYR A 67 -8.72 9.82 3.72
CA TYR A 67 -9.21 8.97 4.80
C TYR A 67 -8.21 7.86 5.08
N LYS A 68 -8.42 7.18 6.19
CA LYS A 68 -7.59 6.04 6.57
C LYS A 68 -8.40 4.77 6.42
N GLU A 69 -7.89 3.82 5.65
CA GLU A 69 -8.50 2.52 5.50
C GLU A 69 -7.47 1.45 5.84
N PHE A 70 -7.88 0.49 6.67
CA PHE A 70 -6.96 -0.42 7.33
C PHE A 70 -5.94 0.42 8.13
N ASN A 71 -4.65 0.33 7.85
CA ASN A 71 -3.64 1.21 8.43
C ASN A 71 -2.91 2.01 7.34
N VAL A 72 -3.58 2.24 6.22
CA VAL A 72 -3.05 3.01 5.09
C VAL A 72 -3.82 4.31 4.98
N GLN A 73 -3.11 5.42 4.85
CA GLN A 73 -3.75 6.70 4.54
C GLN A 73 -4.05 6.72 3.05
N VAL A 74 -5.31 6.95 2.69
CA VAL A 74 -5.76 6.96 1.30
C VAL A 74 -6.09 8.39 0.90
N VAL A 75 -5.54 8.84 -0.23
CA VAL A 75 -5.77 10.19 -0.75
C VAL A 75 -6.31 10.08 -2.17
N PHE A 76 -7.47 10.70 -2.42
CA PHE A 76 -7.95 10.96 -3.77
C PHE A 76 -7.68 12.41 -4.08
N THR A 77 -6.93 12.69 -5.16
CA THR A 77 -6.57 14.05 -5.51
C THR A 77 -7.79 14.84 -6.02
N GLY A 78 -7.69 16.18 -6.01
CA GLY A 78 -8.70 17.03 -6.62
C GLY A 78 -8.63 17.01 -8.14
N GLU A 79 -9.63 17.54 -8.81
CA GLU A 79 -9.73 17.57 -10.28
C GLU A 79 -8.57 18.34 -10.93
N ASP A 80 -8.03 19.30 -10.21
CA ASP A 80 -6.96 20.18 -10.67
C ASP A 80 -5.57 19.65 -10.32
N GLU A 81 -5.46 18.47 -9.75
CA GLU A 81 -4.19 17.93 -9.29
C GLU A 81 -4.07 16.45 -9.66
N THR A 82 -2.94 16.07 -10.25
CA THR A 82 -2.63 14.66 -10.53
C THR A 82 -2.03 13.99 -9.30
N ALA A 83 -2.02 12.65 -9.30
CA ALA A 83 -1.31 11.90 -8.26
C ALA A 83 0.18 12.24 -8.27
N ASP A 84 0.79 12.39 -9.45
CA ASP A 84 2.20 12.76 -9.59
C ASP A 84 2.50 14.08 -8.89
N ASP A 85 1.68 15.10 -9.15
CA ASP A 85 1.86 16.43 -8.55
C ASP A 85 1.71 16.37 -7.04
N TYR A 86 0.74 15.63 -6.56
CA TYR A 86 0.50 15.47 -5.13
C TYR A 86 1.69 14.77 -4.46
N ILE A 87 2.16 13.67 -5.03
CA ILE A 87 3.27 12.89 -4.49
C ILE A 87 4.54 13.72 -4.47
N GLU A 88 4.83 14.46 -5.56
CA GLU A 88 6.00 15.33 -5.64
C GLU A 88 5.98 16.38 -4.52
N ARG A 89 4.84 17.05 -4.36
CA ARG A 89 4.69 18.08 -3.33
C ARG A 89 4.85 17.48 -1.94
N LEU A 90 4.20 16.36 -1.68
CA LEU A 90 4.25 15.71 -0.37
C LEU A 90 5.65 15.18 -0.07
N ALA A 91 6.34 14.62 -1.05
CA ALA A 91 7.72 14.18 -0.89
C ALA A 91 8.64 15.33 -0.48
N ALA A 92 8.46 16.50 -1.10
CA ALA A 92 9.23 17.70 -0.74
C ALA A 92 8.91 18.17 0.67
N GLU A 93 7.64 18.18 1.06
CA GLU A 93 7.22 18.60 2.40
C GLU A 93 7.74 17.65 3.49
N LEU A 94 7.79 16.36 3.19
CA LEU A 94 8.23 15.36 4.15
C LEU A 94 9.74 15.16 4.18
N ASN A 95 10.49 15.81 3.28
CA ASN A 95 11.94 15.68 3.22
C ASN A 95 12.59 16.47 4.36
N THR A 96 12.62 15.87 5.53
CA THR A 96 13.22 16.43 6.74
C THR A 96 14.20 15.41 7.33
N PRO A 97 15.12 15.85 8.21
CA PRO A 97 16.03 14.90 8.85
C PRO A 97 15.33 13.82 9.69
N LEU A 98 14.06 14.03 10.04
CA LEU A 98 13.29 13.10 10.86
C LEU A 98 12.59 12.01 10.05
N HIS A 99 12.54 12.16 8.73
CA HIS A 99 11.80 11.24 7.85
C HIS A 99 12.70 10.64 6.80
N GLN A 100 12.43 9.37 6.47
CA GLN A 100 12.96 8.71 5.28
C GLN A 100 11.78 8.44 4.37
N VAL A 101 11.72 9.13 3.24
CA VAL A 101 10.61 9.05 2.29
C VAL A 101 11.00 8.18 1.11
N SER A 102 10.13 7.23 0.77
CA SER A 102 10.25 6.42 -0.44
C SER A 102 8.99 6.61 -1.28
N VAL A 103 9.14 6.58 -2.59
CA VAL A 103 8.02 6.71 -3.54
C VAL A 103 7.98 5.49 -4.44
N ALA A 104 6.82 4.83 -4.49
CA ALA A 104 6.59 3.66 -5.32
C ALA A 104 5.81 4.07 -6.57
N THR A 105 6.47 4.02 -7.70
CA THR A 105 5.88 4.28 -9.01
C THR A 105 6.75 3.66 -10.10
N SER A 106 6.15 3.32 -11.23
CA SER A 106 6.88 2.87 -12.42
C SER A 106 7.06 3.98 -13.46
N ASP A 107 6.52 5.16 -13.20
CA ASP A 107 6.72 6.32 -14.08
C ASP A 107 8.14 6.85 -13.88
N LEU A 108 8.97 6.76 -14.92
CA LEU A 108 10.37 7.18 -14.86
C LEU A 108 10.51 8.67 -14.60
N ASN A 109 9.63 9.49 -15.17
CA ASN A 109 9.67 10.94 -14.95
C ASN A 109 9.37 11.26 -13.50
N GLU A 110 8.36 10.63 -12.93
CA GLU A 110 8.03 10.79 -11.51
C GLU A 110 9.18 10.32 -10.62
N GLN A 111 9.81 9.18 -10.94
CA GLN A 111 10.95 8.67 -10.17
C GLN A 111 12.09 9.70 -10.14
N TRP A 112 12.42 10.31 -11.27
CA TRP A 112 13.45 11.33 -11.33
C TRP A 112 13.10 12.56 -10.49
N THR A 113 11.87 13.02 -10.58
CA THR A 113 11.39 14.19 -9.86
C THR A 113 11.45 13.97 -8.35
N VAL A 114 10.96 12.83 -7.85
CA VAL A 114 10.98 12.56 -6.41
C VAL A 114 12.39 12.30 -5.89
N PHE A 115 13.26 11.72 -6.71
CA PHE A 115 14.67 11.56 -6.34
C PHE A 115 15.34 12.92 -6.15
N ALA A 116 15.03 13.88 -7.01
CA ALA A 116 15.53 15.25 -6.88
C ALA A 116 15.03 15.92 -5.58
N GLN A 117 13.89 15.48 -5.04
CA GLN A 117 13.37 15.96 -3.76
C GLN A 117 13.95 15.21 -2.56
N GLY A 118 14.89 14.31 -2.77
CA GLY A 118 15.54 13.56 -1.71
C GLY A 118 14.86 12.25 -1.32
N ALA A 119 13.82 11.84 -2.05
CA ALA A 119 13.11 10.60 -1.79
C ALA A 119 13.78 9.41 -2.48
N LEU A 120 13.65 8.23 -1.87
CA LEU A 120 14.09 6.98 -2.47
C LEU A 120 13.03 6.48 -3.46
N ARG A 121 13.49 5.75 -4.47
CA ARG A 121 12.61 5.22 -5.53
C ARG A 121 12.34 3.74 -5.31
N VAL A 122 11.10 3.34 -5.52
CA VAL A 122 10.69 1.93 -5.53
C VAL A 122 9.82 1.72 -6.77
N SER A 123 10.18 0.78 -7.63
CA SER A 123 9.34 0.47 -8.79
C SER A 123 8.11 -0.32 -8.38
N ALA A 124 7.09 -0.36 -9.25
CA ALA A 124 5.89 -1.16 -9.00
C ALA A 124 6.23 -2.63 -8.79
N ARG A 125 7.16 -3.16 -9.59
CA ARG A 125 7.59 -4.55 -9.49
C ARG A 125 8.33 -4.83 -8.18
N GLU A 126 9.20 -3.92 -7.76
CA GLU A 126 9.91 -4.08 -6.49
C GLU A 126 8.93 -4.11 -5.32
N LEU A 127 7.95 -3.21 -5.31
CA LEU A 127 6.96 -3.19 -4.25
C LEU A 127 6.09 -4.45 -4.27
N GLU A 128 5.69 -4.90 -5.47
CA GLU A 128 4.93 -6.14 -5.60
C GLU A 128 5.69 -7.33 -4.99
N LYS A 129 6.99 -7.43 -5.25
CA LYS A 129 7.82 -8.48 -4.65
C LYS A 129 7.87 -8.38 -3.14
N ARG A 130 8.05 -7.18 -2.60
CA ARG A 130 8.10 -6.96 -1.15
C ARG A 130 6.80 -7.36 -0.46
N VAL A 131 5.66 -6.96 -0.99
CA VAL A 131 4.36 -7.31 -0.39
C VAL A 131 4.05 -8.80 -0.53
N THR A 132 4.52 -9.43 -1.60
CA THR A 132 4.35 -10.87 -1.80
C THR A 132 5.15 -11.67 -0.78
N VAL A 133 6.39 -11.27 -0.50
CA VAL A 133 7.24 -11.91 0.51
C VAL A 133 6.60 -11.80 1.89
N VAL A 134 6.08 -10.63 2.25
CA VAL A 134 5.39 -10.41 3.54
C VAL A 134 4.19 -11.34 3.67
N LYS A 135 3.36 -11.43 2.61
CA LYS A 135 2.21 -12.32 2.61
C LYS A 135 2.61 -13.79 2.78
N GLY A 136 3.67 -14.21 2.08
CA GLY A 136 4.22 -15.56 2.20
C GLY A 136 4.69 -15.87 3.61
N ASN A 137 5.40 -14.94 4.24
CA ASN A 137 5.87 -15.09 5.61
C ASN A 137 4.72 -15.20 6.60
N LEU A 138 3.68 -14.39 6.44
CA LEU A 138 2.50 -14.45 7.30
C LEU A 138 1.78 -15.78 7.15
N ASN A 139 1.58 -16.26 5.93
CA ASN A 139 0.94 -17.54 5.67
C ASN A 139 1.75 -18.70 6.28
N HIS A 140 3.07 -18.67 6.13
CA HIS A 140 3.95 -19.69 6.71
C HIS A 140 3.86 -19.70 8.24
N ALA A 141 3.91 -18.53 8.86
CA ALA A 141 3.77 -18.41 10.31
C ALA A 141 2.45 -18.96 10.81
N GLN A 142 1.34 -18.69 10.11
CA GLN A 142 0.03 -19.23 10.46
C GLN A 142 0.00 -20.75 10.36
N ARG A 143 0.60 -21.32 9.30
CA ARG A 143 0.66 -22.79 9.14
C ARG A 143 1.45 -23.43 10.26
N VAL A 144 2.59 -22.89 10.62
CA VAL A 144 3.45 -23.41 11.68
C VAL A 144 2.69 -23.41 13.00
N VAL A 145 1.98 -22.34 13.32
CA VAL A 145 1.16 -22.25 14.53
C VAL A 145 0.06 -23.30 14.52
N ASN A 146 -0.64 -23.48 13.40
CA ASN A 146 -1.72 -24.46 13.28
C ASN A 146 -1.20 -25.90 13.42
N ASP A 147 -0.05 -26.21 12.84
CA ASP A 147 0.52 -27.56 12.88
C ASP A 147 1.04 -27.94 14.26
N GLN A 148 1.48 -26.97 15.05
CA GLN A 148 2.05 -27.20 16.38
C GLN A 148 0.99 -27.33 17.48
N LYS A 149 -0.24 -26.97 17.22
CA LYS A 149 -1.31 -27.03 18.20
C LYS A 149 -2.12 -28.32 18.06
N PRO A 150 -2.39 -29.06 19.15
CA PRO A 150 -3.36 -30.15 19.13
C PRO A 150 -4.76 -29.59 18.81
N PRO A 151 -5.80 -30.42 18.67
CA PRO A 151 -7.09 -29.98 18.14
C PRO A 151 -7.50 -28.60 18.65
N MET A 152 -7.78 -27.69 17.73
CA MET A 152 -8.07 -26.29 18.06
C MET A 152 -9.35 -26.19 18.87
N ARG A 153 -9.28 -25.48 19.96
CA ARG A 153 -10.48 -25.14 20.76
C ARG A 153 -11.28 -24.06 20.01
N PRO A 154 -12.59 -23.97 20.22
CA PRO A 154 -13.39 -22.93 19.61
C PRO A 154 -12.84 -21.51 19.85
N LEU A 155 -12.25 -21.29 21.04
CA LEU A 155 -11.63 -20.01 21.39
C LEU A 155 -10.44 -19.68 20.48
N ASP A 156 -9.65 -20.70 20.13
CA ASP A 156 -8.49 -20.51 19.26
C ASP A 156 -8.92 -20.10 17.85
N HIS A 157 -10.00 -20.66 17.33
CA HIS A 157 -10.58 -20.26 16.06
C HIS A 157 -11.03 -18.81 16.08
N GLU A 158 -11.64 -18.40 17.16
CA GLU A 158 -12.12 -17.04 17.30
C GLU A 158 -10.96 -16.05 17.38
N VAL A 159 -9.90 -16.38 18.11
CA VAL A 159 -8.70 -15.54 18.19
C VAL A 159 -8.05 -15.39 16.81
N LEU A 160 -7.92 -16.48 16.07
CA LEU A 160 -7.36 -16.42 14.71
C LEU A 160 -8.21 -15.56 13.79
N ARG A 161 -9.54 -15.69 13.86
CA ARG A 161 -10.44 -14.86 13.08
C ARG A 161 -10.29 -13.38 13.44
N GLN A 162 -10.19 -13.05 14.72
CA GLN A 162 -10.00 -11.69 15.18
C GLN A 162 -8.69 -11.12 14.67
N LEU A 163 -7.62 -11.89 14.68
CA LEU A 163 -6.33 -11.47 14.13
C LEU A 163 -6.42 -11.21 12.63
N GLN A 164 -7.13 -12.05 11.88
CA GLN A 164 -7.35 -11.84 10.46
C GLN A 164 -8.14 -10.57 10.20
N GLU A 165 -9.17 -10.30 10.99
CA GLU A 165 -9.95 -9.07 10.90
C GLU A 165 -9.09 -7.84 11.20
N MET A 166 -8.23 -7.91 12.21
CA MET A 166 -7.31 -6.83 12.56
C MET A 166 -6.29 -6.57 11.45
N MET A 167 -5.93 -7.59 10.69
CA MET A 167 -5.00 -7.48 9.57
C MET A 167 -5.70 -7.11 8.25
N GLY A 168 -7.01 -6.91 8.27
CA GLY A 168 -7.78 -6.54 7.09
C GLY A 168 -8.10 -7.70 6.15
N ASP A 169 -7.84 -8.94 6.53
CA ASP A 169 -8.23 -10.14 5.78
C ASP A 169 -9.69 -10.47 6.10
N LYS A 170 -10.56 -10.05 5.21
CA LYS A 170 -11.98 -10.39 5.30
C LYS A 170 -12.35 -11.44 4.28
#